data_9fb6f4be6627abcb7a4e150b3fcb8ec7
#
_entry.id   9fb6f4be6627abcb7a4e150b3fcb8ec7
#
_cell.length_a   1.000
_cell.length_b   1.000
_cell.length_c   1.000
_cell.angle_alpha   90.00
_cell.angle_beta   90.00
_cell.angle_gamma   90.00
#
_symmetry.space_group_name_H-M   'P 1'
#
loop_
_entity.id
_entity.type
_entity.pdbx_description
1 polymer ?
#
loop_
_entity_poly.entity_id
_entity_poly.type
_entity_poly.pdbx_seq_one_letter_code
_entity_poly.pdbx_strand_id
1 'polypeptide(L)'
;MKNILDGFRAYLLLERSLSDNTLKSYNLDVQKLLTYFSDNKIHYKDAKLSDFQSFIMYLNDLGIASTSQARIISGIKSFYNYLLSEDIINDDPTQLLEIPKLSRYLPTVLSVEEIDMLKSVIDLSRPEGARNKAIIEVLYSCGLRVSELITLKISDIYPKEGFVQIFGKGSKQRLVPISETALNEISLYMLDRSMWPIKPGHEDFLFLNQRGSHLSRQAIFDLIKKCALEAEIKVVVSPHTLRHSFATHLLEGGADLRVIQELLGHESILTTEIYTHIDMTYLRDTILSYHPRNKK
;
A
#
# COMPACT_ATOMS: atom_id res chain seq x y z
N MET A 1 -23.69 8.73 -20.97
CA MET A 1 -22.81 8.43 -19.79
C MET A 1 -21.67 7.46 -20.10
N LYS A 2 -21.91 6.28 -20.66
CA LYS A 2 -20.83 5.28 -20.87
C LYS A 2 -19.68 5.80 -21.75
N ASN A 3 -19.97 6.42 -22.89
CA ASN A 3 -18.95 6.97 -23.80
C ASN A 3 -18.03 8.02 -23.15
N ILE A 4 -18.56 8.90 -22.28
CA ILE A 4 -17.74 9.95 -21.67
C ILE A 4 -16.79 9.39 -20.59
N LEU A 5 -17.22 8.36 -19.87
CA LEU A 5 -16.36 7.67 -18.89
C LEU A 5 -15.28 6.83 -19.56
N ASP A 6 -15.56 6.24 -20.72
CA ASP A 6 -14.57 5.50 -21.50
C ASP A 6 -13.49 6.45 -22.06
N GLY A 7 -13.89 7.64 -22.56
CA GLY A 7 -12.97 8.69 -22.98
C GLY A 7 -12.11 9.20 -21.80
N PHE A 8 -12.74 9.50 -20.67
CA PHE A 8 -12.02 9.90 -19.47
C PHE A 8 -11.01 8.85 -19.00
N ARG A 9 -11.39 7.57 -19.05
CA ARG A 9 -10.46 6.47 -18.73
C ARG A 9 -9.26 6.44 -19.67
N ALA A 10 -9.48 6.64 -20.97
CA ALA A 10 -8.40 6.70 -21.96
C ALA A 10 -7.44 7.89 -21.68
N TYR A 11 -8.00 9.08 -21.41
CA TYR A 11 -7.24 10.25 -21.01
C TYR A 11 -6.36 10.00 -19.77
N LEU A 12 -6.94 9.43 -18.71
CA LEU A 12 -6.20 9.11 -17.48
C LEU A 12 -5.05 8.11 -17.72
N LEU A 13 -5.27 7.15 -18.62
CA LEU A 13 -4.28 6.12 -18.94
C LEU A 13 -3.15 6.67 -19.82
N LEU A 14 -3.51 7.33 -20.91
CA LEU A 14 -2.58 7.70 -21.99
C LEU A 14 -1.85 9.02 -21.70
N GLU A 15 -2.56 10.03 -21.19
CA GLU A 15 -1.98 11.35 -20.97
C GLU A 15 -1.49 11.57 -19.54
N ARG A 16 -2.17 11.00 -18.55
CA ARG A 16 -1.79 11.17 -17.15
C ARG A 16 -0.97 10.02 -16.58
N SER A 17 -0.81 8.92 -17.32
CA SER A 17 -0.04 7.72 -16.94
C SER A 17 -0.35 7.22 -15.53
N LEU A 18 -1.61 7.31 -15.11
CA LEU A 18 -2.04 6.93 -13.77
C LEU A 18 -2.11 5.41 -13.61
N SER A 19 -1.99 4.94 -12.37
CA SER A 19 -2.09 3.51 -12.07
C SER A 19 -3.52 3.00 -12.24
N ASP A 20 -3.69 1.70 -12.57
CA ASP A 20 -4.99 1.04 -12.69
C ASP A 20 -5.90 1.25 -11.48
N ASN A 21 -5.34 1.26 -10.26
CA ASN A 21 -6.09 1.51 -9.04
C ASN A 21 -6.62 2.95 -8.98
N THR A 22 -5.82 3.93 -9.41
CA THR A 22 -6.23 5.34 -9.49
C THR A 22 -7.29 5.51 -10.57
N LEU A 23 -7.11 4.88 -11.76
CA LEU A 23 -8.08 4.86 -12.83
C LEU A 23 -9.45 4.35 -12.37
N LYS A 24 -9.46 3.18 -11.71
CA LYS A 24 -10.69 2.58 -11.16
C LYS A 24 -11.35 3.49 -10.12
N SER A 25 -10.54 4.07 -9.23
CA SER A 25 -11.05 4.95 -8.17
C SER A 25 -11.66 6.22 -8.74
N TYR A 26 -10.97 6.91 -9.65
CA TYR A 26 -11.46 8.14 -10.28
C TYR A 26 -12.70 7.89 -11.12
N ASN A 27 -12.75 6.80 -11.89
CA ASN A 27 -13.96 6.44 -12.65
C ASN A 27 -15.17 6.21 -11.72
N LEU A 28 -14.99 5.49 -10.61
CA LEU A 28 -16.06 5.28 -9.62
C LEU A 28 -16.49 6.59 -8.97
N ASP A 29 -15.55 7.50 -8.70
CA ASP A 29 -15.85 8.79 -8.09
C ASP A 29 -16.65 9.69 -9.04
N VAL A 30 -16.24 9.76 -10.30
CA VAL A 30 -16.98 10.51 -11.34
C VAL A 30 -18.34 9.87 -11.59
N GLN A 31 -18.45 8.54 -11.59
CA GLN A 31 -19.74 7.87 -11.74
C GLN A 31 -20.70 8.24 -10.59
N LYS A 32 -20.23 8.35 -9.36
CA LYS A 32 -21.05 8.82 -8.21
C LYS A 32 -21.56 10.24 -8.44
N LEU A 33 -20.69 11.15 -8.91
CA LEU A 33 -21.08 12.52 -9.25
C LEU A 33 -22.14 12.54 -10.34
N LEU A 34 -21.92 11.82 -11.43
CA LEU A 34 -22.87 11.80 -12.57
C LEU A 34 -24.21 11.19 -12.19
N THR A 35 -24.23 10.21 -11.29
CA THR A 35 -25.47 9.66 -10.72
C THR A 35 -26.20 10.73 -9.91
N TYR A 36 -25.51 11.38 -8.97
CA TYR A 36 -26.07 12.47 -8.18
C TYR A 36 -26.63 13.61 -9.05
N PHE A 37 -25.90 14.00 -10.11
CA PHE A 37 -26.35 15.00 -11.05
C PHE A 37 -27.60 14.57 -11.82
N SER A 38 -27.65 13.31 -12.26
CA SER A 38 -28.82 12.74 -12.92
C SER A 38 -30.06 12.80 -12.02
N ASP A 39 -29.91 12.40 -10.77
CA ASP A 39 -31.00 12.40 -9.78
C ASP A 39 -31.52 13.81 -9.50
N ASN A 40 -30.66 14.81 -9.56
CA ASN A 40 -30.99 16.23 -9.36
C ASN A 40 -31.28 16.97 -10.66
N LYS A 41 -31.39 16.28 -11.83
CA LYS A 41 -31.63 16.85 -13.15
C LYS A 41 -30.60 17.91 -13.59
N ILE A 42 -29.36 17.74 -13.14
CA ILE A 42 -28.23 18.59 -13.52
C ILE A 42 -27.48 17.90 -14.67
N HIS A 43 -27.24 18.63 -15.74
CA HIS A 43 -26.39 18.14 -16.82
C HIS A 43 -24.92 18.50 -16.50
N TYR A 44 -24.01 17.56 -16.62
CA TYR A 44 -22.59 17.74 -16.22
C TYR A 44 -21.88 18.88 -16.96
N LYS A 45 -22.33 19.25 -18.18
CA LYS A 45 -21.79 20.39 -18.94
C LYS A 45 -22.23 21.75 -18.40
N ASP A 46 -23.39 21.79 -17.75
CA ASP A 46 -24.02 23.02 -17.26
C ASP A 46 -23.87 23.19 -15.75
N ALA A 47 -23.15 22.25 -15.11
CA ALA A 47 -22.94 22.24 -13.65
C ALA A 47 -22.14 23.46 -13.20
N LYS A 48 -22.57 24.07 -12.09
CA LYS A 48 -21.95 25.24 -11.47
C LYS A 48 -21.26 24.85 -10.17
N LEU A 49 -20.38 25.71 -9.67
CA LEU A 49 -19.68 25.50 -8.40
C LEU A 49 -20.63 25.10 -7.25
N SER A 50 -21.81 25.72 -7.19
CA SER A 50 -22.84 25.41 -6.18
C SER A 50 -23.31 23.96 -6.20
N ASP A 51 -23.36 23.33 -7.38
CA ASP A 51 -23.82 21.96 -7.56
C ASP A 51 -22.79 20.97 -6.99
N PHE A 52 -21.50 21.26 -7.16
CA PHE A 52 -20.42 20.49 -6.54
C PHE A 52 -20.40 20.67 -5.03
N GLN A 53 -20.63 21.88 -4.53
CA GLN A 53 -20.74 22.13 -3.11
C GLN A 53 -21.91 21.33 -2.50
N SER A 54 -23.06 21.29 -3.16
CA SER A 54 -24.20 20.48 -2.75
C SER A 54 -23.88 18.98 -2.80
N PHE A 55 -23.13 18.52 -3.79
CA PHE A 55 -22.66 17.13 -3.83
C PHE A 55 -21.71 16.80 -2.68
N ILE A 56 -20.82 17.71 -2.31
CA ILE A 56 -19.92 17.51 -1.15
C ILE A 56 -20.74 17.44 0.15
N MET A 57 -21.75 18.29 0.32
CA MET A 57 -22.67 18.21 1.46
C MET A 57 -23.38 16.86 1.51
N TYR A 58 -23.89 16.39 0.37
CA TYR A 58 -24.48 15.06 0.25
C TYR A 58 -23.52 13.94 0.66
N LEU A 59 -22.22 14.02 0.27
CA LEU A 59 -21.21 13.05 0.72
C LEU A 59 -20.97 13.11 2.23
N ASN A 60 -21.05 14.29 2.84
CA ASN A 60 -20.99 14.46 4.30
C ASN A 60 -22.15 13.78 4.99
N ASP A 61 -23.37 13.98 4.50
CA ASP A 61 -24.60 13.38 5.05
C ASP A 61 -24.58 11.85 4.96
N LEU A 62 -23.91 11.30 3.94
CA LEU A 62 -23.65 9.87 3.81
C LEU A 62 -22.52 9.37 4.74
N GLY A 63 -21.89 10.22 5.54
CA GLY A 63 -20.82 9.85 6.45
C GLY A 63 -19.48 9.50 5.74
N ILE A 64 -19.27 9.97 4.52
CA ILE A 64 -18.02 9.72 3.78
C ILE A 64 -16.87 10.49 4.45
N ALA A 65 -15.82 9.79 4.84
CA ALA A 65 -14.65 10.38 5.51
C ALA A 65 -13.97 11.47 4.65
N SER A 66 -13.45 12.53 5.29
CA SER A 66 -12.82 13.68 4.62
C SER A 66 -11.66 13.30 3.69
N THR A 67 -10.89 12.25 4.02
CA THR A 67 -9.84 11.69 3.16
C THR A 67 -10.41 11.11 1.86
N SER A 68 -11.55 10.43 1.92
CA SER A 68 -12.25 9.90 0.76
C SER A 68 -12.86 11.03 -0.07
N GLN A 69 -13.42 12.05 0.57
CA GLN A 69 -13.95 13.24 -0.11
C GLN A 69 -12.84 13.98 -0.86
N ALA A 70 -11.67 14.18 -0.25
CA ALA A 70 -10.51 14.80 -0.89
C ALA A 70 -10.11 14.04 -2.18
N ARG A 71 -10.12 12.70 -2.14
CA ARG A 71 -9.86 11.87 -3.33
C ARG A 71 -10.95 12.02 -4.39
N ILE A 72 -12.21 12.01 -3.98
CA ILE A 72 -13.36 12.20 -4.87
C ILE A 72 -13.26 13.55 -5.59
N ILE A 73 -12.99 14.63 -4.87
CA ILE A 73 -12.79 15.97 -5.44
C ILE A 73 -11.64 15.98 -6.43
N SER A 74 -10.52 15.31 -6.12
CA SER A 74 -9.39 15.21 -7.05
C SER A 74 -9.78 14.46 -8.34
N GLY A 75 -10.58 13.40 -8.25
CA GLY A 75 -11.12 12.68 -9.40
C GLY A 75 -12.06 13.54 -10.24
N ILE A 76 -12.94 14.33 -9.58
CA ILE A 76 -13.86 15.27 -10.23
C ILE A 76 -13.08 16.37 -10.98
N LYS A 77 -12.11 17.00 -10.34
CA LYS A 77 -11.25 18.00 -10.99
C LYS A 77 -10.51 17.42 -12.19
N SER A 78 -10.00 16.19 -12.08
CA SER A 78 -9.38 15.51 -13.21
C SER A 78 -10.36 15.26 -14.36
N PHE A 79 -11.62 14.94 -14.06
CA PHE A 79 -12.67 14.76 -15.07
C PHE A 79 -13.02 16.06 -15.77
N TYR A 80 -13.16 17.17 -15.05
CA TYR A 80 -13.46 18.46 -15.65
C TYR A 80 -12.29 19.02 -16.45
N ASN A 81 -11.05 18.77 -16.02
CA ASN A 81 -9.87 19.04 -16.84
C ASN A 81 -9.88 18.24 -18.17
N TYR A 82 -10.31 16.98 -18.13
CA TYR A 82 -10.51 16.19 -19.35
C TYR A 82 -11.60 16.79 -20.25
N LEU A 83 -12.75 17.18 -19.69
CA LEU A 83 -13.81 17.81 -20.47
C LEU A 83 -13.36 19.11 -21.15
N LEU A 84 -12.53 19.90 -20.45
CA LEU A 84 -11.96 21.13 -20.97
C LEU A 84 -10.93 20.85 -22.08
N SER A 85 -10.06 19.84 -21.90
CA SER A 85 -9.02 19.49 -22.88
C SER A 85 -9.61 18.91 -24.18
N GLU A 86 -10.80 18.32 -24.13
CA GLU A 86 -11.53 17.79 -25.29
C GLU A 86 -12.54 18.79 -25.87
N ASP A 87 -12.48 20.06 -25.46
CA ASP A 87 -13.41 21.12 -25.89
C ASP A 87 -14.89 20.77 -25.68
N ILE A 88 -15.21 19.91 -24.72
CA ILE A 88 -16.59 19.51 -24.38
C ILE A 88 -17.28 20.58 -23.55
N ILE A 89 -16.51 21.35 -22.78
CA ILE A 89 -16.89 22.52 -21.99
C ILE A 89 -15.92 23.66 -22.27
N ASN A 90 -16.36 24.91 -22.07
CA ASN A 90 -15.52 26.09 -22.30
C ASN A 90 -14.80 26.56 -21.03
N ASP A 91 -15.36 26.29 -19.86
CA ASP A 91 -14.82 26.70 -18.56
C ASP A 91 -14.87 25.54 -17.56
N ASP A 92 -13.89 25.48 -16.66
CA ASP A 92 -13.86 24.48 -15.58
C ASP A 92 -14.55 25.01 -14.31
N PRO A 93 -15.78 24.56 -13.97
CA PRO A 93 -16.50 25.02 -12.79
C PRO A 93 -15.90 24.49 -11.47
N THR A 94 -14.93 23.57 -11.54
CA THR A 94 -14.32 22.97 -10.36
C THR A 94 -13.05 23.69 -9.89
N GLN A 95 -12.59 24.73 -10.59
CA GLN A 95 -11.35 25.46 -10.25
C GLN A 95 -11.35 25.93 -8.79
N LEU A 96 -12.45 26.55 -8.35
CA LEU A 96 -12.61 27.08 -6.98
C LEU A 96 -13.10 26.04 -5.97
N LEU A 97 -13.25 24.77 -6.37
CA LEU A 97 -13.67 23.73 -5.44
C LEU A 97 -12.54 23.40 -4.47
N GLU A 98 -12.76 23.70 -3.19
CA GLU A 98 -11.76 23.45 -2.15
C GLU A 98 -11.73 21.98 -1.74
N ILE A 99 -10.51 21.46 -1.54
CA ILE A 99 -10.32 20.14 -0.95
C ILE A 99 -10.40 20.29 0.57
N PRO A 100 -11.17 19.43 1.27
CA PRO A 100 -11.26 19.48 2.73
C PRO A 100 -9.87 19.47 3.37
N LYS A 101 -9.64 20.35 4.34
CA LYS A 101 -8.41 20.33 5.14
C LYS A 101 -8.34 19.01 5.88
N LEU A 102 -7.39 18.16 5.50
CA LEU A 102 -7.14 16.91 6.21
C LEU A 102 -6.37 17.23 7.49
N SER A 103 -6.91 16.78 8.62
CA SER A 103 -6.13 16.79 9.86
C SER A 103 -4.91 15.89 9.66
N ARG A 104 -3.71 16.45 9.85
CA ARG A 104 -2.47 15.66 9.85
C ARG A 104 -2.45 14.83 11.14
N TYR A 105 -2.89 13.58 11.06
CA TYR A 105 -2.59 12.64 12.12
C TYR A 105 -1.08 12.39 12.11
N LEU A 106 -0.45 12.54 13.27
CA LEU A 106 0.93 12.07 13.43
C LEU A 106 0.91 10.56 13.16
N PRO A 107 1.77 10.09 12.27
CA PRO A 107 1.80 8.67 11.96
C PRO A 107 2.16 7.87 13.21
N THR A 108 1.41 6.81 13.46
CA THR A 108 1.63 5.90 14.57
C THR A 108 2.87 5.07 14.31
N VAL A 109 3.80 5.07 15.25
CA VAL A 109 4.99 4.19 15.28
C VAL A 109 4.80 3.22 16.43
N LEU A 110 5.01 1.93 16.16
CA LEU A 110 5.05 0.90 17.21
C LEU A 110 6.49 0.78 17.72
N SER A 111 6.65 0.57 19.01
CA SER A 111 7.95 0.18 19.54
C SER A 111 8.34 -1.25 19.14
N VAL A 112 9.60 -1.62 19.35
CA VAL A 112 10.08 -2.99 19.07
C VAL A 112 9.33 -4.00 19.94
N GLU A 113 9.08 -3.66 21.19
CA GLU A 113 8.35 -4.45 22.16
C GLU A 113 6.90 -4.67 21.73
N GLU A 114 6.21 -3.62 21.21
CA GLU A 114 4.85 -3.73 20.69
C GLU A 114 4.80 -4.65 19.45
N ILE A 115 5.82 -4.61 18.59
CA ILE A 115 5.92 -5.53 17.44
C ILE A 115 6.15 -6.98 17.92
N ASP A 116 6.93 -7.19 18.98
CA ASP A 116 7.10 -8.51 19.59
C ASP A 116 5.82 -8.99 20.26
N MET A 117 5.06 -8.10 20.90
CA MET A 117 3.74 -8.40 21.43
C MET A 117 2.77 -8.85 20.33
N LEU A 118 2.75 -8.19 19.15
CA LEU A 118 1.93 -8.64 18.00
C LEU A 118 2.25 -10.07 17.56
N LYS A 119 3.52 -10.49 17.69
CA LYS A 119 3.96 -11.85 17.34
C LYS A 119 3.66 -12.86 18.44
N SER A 120 3.71 -12.43 19.71
CA SER A 120 3.56 -13.31 20.86
C SER A 120 2.15 -13.86 21.05
N VAL A 121 1.13 -13.11 20.61
CA VAL A 121 -0.28 -13.54 20.70
C VAL A 121 -0.68 -14.57 19.63
N ILE A 122 0.23 -14.87 18.68
CA ILE A 122 -0.07 -15.82 17.60
C ILE A 122 0.06 -17.25 18.15
N ASP A 123 -1.05 -17.98 18.09
CA ASP A 123 -1.14 -19.38 18.46
C ASP A 123 -0.41 -20.27 17.45
N LEU A 124 0.74 -20.80 17.82
CA LEU A 124 1.55 -21.66 16.98
C LEU A 124 1.00 -23.10 16.89
N SER A 125 0.00 -23.49 17.68
CA SER A 125 -0.68 -24.77 17.53
C SER A 125 -1.60 -24.82 16.33
N ARG A 126 -1.92 -23.65 15.76
CA ARG A 126 -2.76 -23.53 14.55
C ARG A 126 -1.90 -23.69 13.29
N PRO A 127 -2.44 -24.32 12.26
CA PRO A 127 -1.71 -24.52 10.99
C PRO A 127 -1.17 -23.23 10.36
N GLU A 128 -1.87 -22.08 10.57
CA GLU A 128 -1.45 -20.78 10.07
C GLU A 128 -0.53 -20.00 11.02
N GLY A 129 -0.22 -20.52 12.20
CA GLY A 129 0.54 -19.81 13.23
C GLY A 129 1.92 -19.38 12.75
N ALA A 130 2.75 -20.30 12.29
CA ALA A 130 4.09 -20.00 11.79
C ALA A 130 4.05 -19.03 10.59
N ARG A 131 3.10 -19.22 9.66
CA ARG A 131 2.88 -18.29 8.55
C ARG A 131 2.59 -16.86 9.04
N ASN A 132 1.66 -16.73 9.98
CA ASN A 132 1.23 -15.43 10.48
C ASN A 132 2.37 -14.68 11.18
N LYS A 133 3.20 -15.41 11.90
CA LYS A 133 4.39 -14.87 12.58
C LYS A 133 5.43 -14.40 11.57
N ALA A 134 5.71 -15.21 10.54
CA ALA A 134 6.60 -14.84 9.44
C ALA A 134 6.09 -13.61 8.67
N ILE A 135 4.78 -13.47 8.45
CA ILE A 135 4.17 -12.30 7.79
C ILE A 135 4.48 -11.01 8.56
N ILE A 136 4.25 -10.98 9.88
CA ILE A 136 4.50 -9.78 10.69
C ILE A 136 5.98 -9.44 10.68
N GLU A 137 6.85 -10.44 10.85
CA GLU A 137 8.30 -10.22 10.86
C GLU A 137 8.81 -9.70 9.52
N VAL A 138 8.39 -10.28 8.39
CA VAL A 138 8.81 -9.84 7.04
C VAL A 138 8.30 -8.43 6.73
N LEU A 139 7.05 -8.10 7.10
CA LEU A 139 6.52 -6.74 6.93
C LEU A 139 7.35 -5.71 7.68
N TYR A 140 7.76 -6.02 8.91
CA TYR A 140 8.54 -5.11 9.73
C TYR A 140 10.00 -5.06 9.31
N SER A 141 10.67 -6.21 9.19
CA SER A 141 12.12 -6.25 8.95
C SER A 141 12.55 -5.80 7.55
N CYS A 142 11.63 -5.89 6.57
CA CYS A 142 11.89 -5.45 5.19
C CYS A 142 11.10 -4.19 4.80
N GLY A 143 10.23 -3.69 5.66
CA GLY A 143 9.41 -2.51 5.38
C GLY A 143 8.51 -2.64 4.15
N LEU A 144 8.00 -3.84 3.83
CA LEU A 144 7.24 -4.10 2.61
C LEU A 144 5.88 -3.44 2.59
N ARG A 145 5.41 -3.07 1.39
CA ARG A 145 3.98 -2.78 1.17
C ARG A 145 3.19 -4.09 1.22
N VAL A 146 1.94 -4.02 1.69
CA VAL A 146 1.08 -5.22 1.73
C VAL A 146 0.93 -5.89 0.35
N SER A 147 0.91 -5.10 -0.73
CA SER A 147 0.86 -5.63 -2.10
C SER A 147 2.13 -6.37 -2.49
N GLU A 148 3.29 -5.94 -2.03
CA GLU A 148 4.57 -6.59 -2.24
C GLU A 148 4.65 -7.90 -1.46
N LEU A 149 4.22 -7.90 -0.21
CA LEU A 149 4.18 -9.10 0.62
C LEU A 149 3.32 -10.22 0.02
N ILE A 150 2.09 -9.92 -0.41
CA ILE A 150 1.17 -10.95 -0.93
C ILE A 150 1.59 -11.52 -2.28
N THR A 151 2.45 -10.80 -3.03
CA THR A 151 3.00 -11.26 -4.31
C THR A 151 4.44 -11.77 -4.20
N LEU A 152 5.01 -11.77 -3.00
CA LEU A 152 6.37 -12.25 -2.75
C LEU A 152 6.46 -13.74 -3.06
N LYS A 153 7.49 -14.12 -3.81
CA LYS A 153 7.75 -15.50 -4.23
C LYS A 153 8.89 -16.12 -3.45
N ILE A 154 8.90 -17.43 -3.39
CA ILE A 154 10.01 -18.20 -2.80
C ILE A 154 11.28 -17.93 -3.60
N SER A 155 11.17 -17.89 -4.94
CA SER A 155 12.29 -17.61 -5.86
C SER A 155 12.85 -16.19 -5.73
N ASP A 156 12.14 -15.26 -5.09
CA ASP A 156 12.60 -13.88 -4.85
C ASP A 156 13.45 -13.74 -3.58
N ILE A 157 13.62 -14.82 -2.81
CA ILE A 157 14.35 -14.80 -1.54
C ILE A 157 15.73 -15.40 -1.74
N TYR A 158 16.75 -14.68 -1.35
CA TYR A 158 18.18 -15.06 -1.43
C TYR A 158 18.75 -15.20 -0.02
N PRO A 159 18.52 -16.35 0.68
CA PRO A 159 18.85 -16.49 2.10
C PRO A 159 20.35 -16.40 2.37
N LYS A 160 21.19 -16.93 1.46
CA LYS A 160 22.66 -16.90 1.61
C LYS A 160 23.22 -15.49 1.50
N GLU A 161 22.65 -14.71 0.61
CA GLU A 161 23.04 -13.32 0.35
C GLU A 161 22.37 -12.35 1.34
N GLY A 162 21.28 -12.76 1.98
CA GLY A 162 20.52 -11.95 2.94
C GLY A 162 19.65 -10.87 2.30
N PHE A 163 19.06 -11.15 1.12
CA PHE A 163 18.21 -10.22 0.38
C PHE A 163 16.90 -10.85 -0.08
N VAL A 164 15.92 -9.97 -0.30
CA VAL A 164 14.70 -10.27 -1.05
C VAL A 164 14.56 -9.32 -2.22
N GLN A 165 14.17 -9.84 -3.37
CA GLN A 165 13.86 -9.07 -4.56
C GLN A 165 12.39 -8.66 -4.54
N ILE A 166 12.12 -7.37 -4.62
CA ILE A 166 10.77 -6.82 -4.54
C ILE A 166 10.39 -6.14 -5.85
N PHE A 167 9.23 -6.50 -6.38
CA PHE A 167 8.66 -5.89 -7.56
C PHE A 167 7.67 -4.78 -7.15
N GLY A 168 8.01 -3.55 -7.51
CA GLY A 168 7.20 -2.36 -7.25
C GLY A 168 6.26 -2.00 -8.41
N LYS A 169 5.65 -0.82 -8.31
CA LYS A 169 4.79 -0.25 -9.36
C LYS A 169 5.59 -0.07 -10.67
N GLY A 170 5.02 -0.49 -11.81
CA GLY A 170 5.66 -0.37 -13.12
C GLY A 170 6.80 -1.38 -13.35
N SER A 171 6.76 -2.55 -12.69
CA SER A 171 7.77 -3.62 -12.80
C SER A 171 9.18 -3.19 -12.38
N LYS A 172 9.31 -2.05 -11.68
CA LYS A 172 10.60 -1.66 -11.08
C LYS A 172 10.96 -2.64 -9.98
N GLN A 173 12.19 -3.12 -10.03
CA GLN A 173 12.74 -4.06 -9.05
C GLN A 173 13.62 -3.31 -8.05
N ARG A 174 13.61 -3.76 -6.80
CA ARG A 174 14.58 -3.36 -5.80
C ARG A 174 14.96 -4.55 -4.93
N LEU A 175 16.18 -4.55 -4.45
CA LEU A 175 16.66 -5.52 -3.47
C LEU A 175 16.55 -4.89 -2.07
N VAL A 176 15.96 -5.64 -1.15
CA VAL A 176 15.81 -5.24 0.26
C VAL A 176 16.53 -6.25 1.11
N PRO A 177 17.45 -5.83 2.00
CA PRO A 177 18.05 -6.75 2.96
C PRO A 177 16.98 -7.35 3.87
N ILE A 178 17.15 -8.64 4.20
CA ILE A 178 16.26 -9.38 5.10
C ILE A 178 17.02 -9.80 6.35
N SER A 179 16.40 -9.65 7.52
CA SER A 179 17.01 -10.05 8.80
C SER A 179 17.08 -11.57 8.94
N GLU A 180 18.05 -12.06 9.71
CA GLU A 180 18.13 -13.47 10.10
C GLU A 180 16.86 -13.93 10.84
N THR A 181 16.28 -13.06 11.65
CA THR A 181 15.01 -13.33 12.34
C THR A 181 13.90 -13.63 11.36
N ALA A 182 13.76 -12.82 10.29
CA ALA A 182 12.74 -13.03 9.27
C ALA A 182 13.00 -14.30 8.46
N LEU A 183 14.26 -14.60 8.11
CA LEU A 183 14.62 -15.83 7.43
C LEU A 183 14.31 -17.08 8.28
N ASN A 184 14.55 -17.02 9.58
CA ASN A 184 14.22 -18.09 10.50
C ASN A 184 12.70 -18.32 10.60
N GLU A 185 11.90 -17.23 10.73
CA GLU A 185 10.44 -17.34 10.73
C GLU A 185 9.89 -17.91 9.40
N ILE A 186 10.47 -17.50 8.27
CA ILE A 186 10.13 -18.08 6.96
C ILE A 186 10.47 -19.57 6.93
N SER A 187 11.64 -19.96 7.42
CA SER A 187 12.08 -21.36 7.42
C SER A 187 11.14 -22.25 8.22
N LEU A 188 10.71 -21.79 9.40
CA LEU A 188 9.72 -22.49 10.23
C LEU A 188 8.39 -22.63 9.49
N TYR A 189 7.91 -21.55 8.88
CA TYR A 189 6.68 -21.60 8.09
C TYR A 189 6.78 -22.54 6.88
N MET A 190 7.94 -22.62 6.22
CA MET A 190 8.13 -23.50 5.06
C MET A 190 7.98 -24.98 5.41
N LEU A 191 8.24 -25.39 6.64
CA LEU A 191 7.96 -26.76 7.12
C LEU A 191 6.43 -27.03 7.08
N ASP A 192 5.64 -26.13 7.66
CA ASP A 192 4.18 -26.28 7.67
C ASP A 192 3.60 -26.13 6.27
N ARG A 193 4.11 -25.19 5.48
CA ARG A 193 3.66 -24.93 4.11
C ARG A 193 3.75 -26.15 3.21
N SER A 194 4.76 -26.99 3.40
CA SER A 194 4.95 -28.22 2.62
C SER A 194 3.80 -29.22 2.79
N MET A 195 3.05 -29.13 3.89
CA MET A 195 1.90 -29.99 4.20
C MET A 195 0.57 -29.43 3.68
N TRP A 196 0.57 -28.20 3.16
CA TRP A 196 -0.66 -27.56 2.70
C TRP A 196 -0.99 -27.93 1.25
N PRO A 197 -2.31 -28.02 0.88
CA PRO A 197 -2.67 -28.11 -0.52
C PRO A 197 -2.23 -26.83 -1.24
N ILE A 198 -1.60 -26.97 -2.40
CA ILE A 198 -1.16 -25.83 -3.22
C ILE A 198 -1.91 -25.86 -4.53
N LYS A 199 -2.59 -24.78 -4.87
CA LYS A 199 -3.31 -24.68 -6.14
C LYS A 199 -2.34 -24.44 -7.29
N PRO A 200 -2.64 -24.97 -8.48
CA PRO A 200 -1.85 -24.71 -9.70
C PRO A 200 -1.65 -23.21 -9.93
N GLY A 201 -0.41 -22.81 -10.20
CA GLY A 201 -0.02 -21.43 -10.40
C GLY A 201 0.27 -20.63 -9.11
N HIS A 202 0.19 -21.30 -7.94
CA HIS A 202 0.51 -20.67 -6.65
C HIS A 202 1.73 -21.29 -5.95
N GLU A 203 2.45 -22.18 -6.62
CA GLU A 203 3.55 -22.95 -6.06
C GLU A 203 4.68 -22.06 -5.55
N ASP A 204 4.96 -21.00 -6.28
CA ASP A 204 6.08 -20.10 -6.00
C ASP A 204 5.72 -18.95 -5.04
N PHE A 205 4.43 -18.70 -4.76
CA PHE A 205 4.07 -17.67 -3.77
C PHE A 205 4.51 -18.08 -2.37
N LEU A 206 5.20 -17.19 -1.67
CA LEU A 206 5.68 -17.49 -0.31
C LEU A 206 4.51 -17.74 0.64
N PHE A 207 3.56 -16.81 0.72
CA PHE A 207 2.47 -16.88 1.69
C PHE A 207 1.15 -17.34 1.07
N LEU A 208 0.68 -18.50 1.52
CA LEU A 208 -0.56 -19.13 1.07
C LEU A 208 -1.66 -19.02 2.13
N ASN A 209 -2.90 -19.04 1.68
CA ASN A 209 -4.05 -19.27 2.53
C ASN A 209 -4.29 -20.80 2.67
N GLN A 210 -5.15 -21.21 3.61
CA GLN A 210 -5.45 -22.62 3.85
C GLN A 210 -6.05 -23.37 2.63
N ARG A 211 -6.51 -22.63 1.61
CA ARG A 211 -7.03 -23.19 0.35
C ARG A 211 -5.95 -23.32 -0.73
N GLY A 212 -4.69 -23.05 -0.41
CA GLY A 212 -3.55 -23.15 -1.31
C GLY A 212 -3.40 -22.03 -2.34
N SER A 213 -4.08 -20.91 -2.19
CA SER A 213 -3.90 -19.72 -3.01
C SER A 213 -3.11 -18.66 -2.25
N HIS A 214 -2.47 -17.71 -2.96
CA HIS A 214 -1.83 -16.56 -2.32
C HIS A 214 -2.83 -15.77 -1.46
N LEU A 215 -2.33 -15.06 -0.47
CA LEU A 215 -3.16 -14.27 0.44
C LEU A 215 -3.72 -13.01 -0.23
N SER A 216 -4.90 -12.57 0.20
CA SER A 216 -5.45 -11.27 -0.16
C SER A 216 -4.91 -10.17 0.75
N ARG A 217 -4.96 -8.91 0.29
CA ARG A 217 -4.64 -7.74 1.14
C ARG A 217 -5.51 -7.72 2.39
N GLN A 218 -6.81 -8.00 2.24
CA GLN A 218 -7.76 -8.00 3.36
C GLN A 218 -7.35 -9.00 4.44
N ALA A 219 -6.93 -10.20 4.06
CA ALA A 219 -6.48 -11.22 5.01
C ALA A 219 -5.29 -10.74 5.87
N ILE A 220 -4.36 -9.95 5.29
CA ILE A 220 -3.23 -9.37 6.04
C ILE A 220 -3.72 -8.26 6.99
N PHE A 221 -4.64 -7.40 6.54
CA PHE A 221 -5.23 -6.38 7.41
C PHE A 221 -5.98 -7.00 8.58
N ASP A 222 -6.79 -8.04 8.34
CA ASP A 222 -7.56 -8.74 9.37
C ASP A 222 -6.63 -9.45 10.37
N LEU A 223 -5.56 -10.09 9.88
CA LEU A 223 -4.53 -10.69 10.72
C LEU A 223 -3.92 -9.67 11.69
N ILE A 224 -3.41 -8.55 11.16
CA ILE A 224 -2.73 -7.53 11.95
C ILE A 224 -3.70 -6.90 12.96
N LYS A 225 -4.93 -6.59 12.52
CA LYS A 225 -5.97 -6.04 13.39
C LYS A 225 -6.31 -6.99 14.54
N LYS A 226 -6.42 -8.29 14.24
CA LYS A 226 -6.69 -9.32 15.25
C LYS A 226 -5.54 -9.40 16.25
N CYS A 227 -4.28 -9.50 15.80
CA CYS A 227 -3.11 -9.54 16.68
C CYS A 227 -3.00 -8.27 17.54
N ALA A 228 -3.27 -7.08 16.99
CA ALA A 228 -3.24 -5.84 17.75
C ALA A 228 -4.30 -5.81 18.86
N LEU A 229 -5.50 -6.33 18.60
CA LEU A 229 -6.55 -6.45 19.60
C LEU A 229 -6.17 -7.45 20.70
N GLU A 230 -5.67 -8.61 20.34
CA GLU A 230 -5.25 -9.67 21.29
C GLU A 230 -4.02 -9.25 22.12
N ALA A 231 -3.14 -8.43 21.54
CA ALA A 231 -1.98 -7.85 22.23
C ALA A 231 -2.32 -6.57 23.02
N GLU A 232 -3.60 -6.17 23.09
CA GLU A 232 -4.08 -4.98 23.79
C GLU A 232 -3.39 -3.67 23.36
N ILE A 233 -2.92 -3.60 22.11
CA ILE A 233 -2.30 -2.39 21.56
C ILE A 233 -3.36 -1.34 21.30
N LYS A 234 -3.24 -0.19 21.98
CA LYS A 234 -4.27 0.87 21.99
C LYS A 234 -4.41 1.67 20.70
N VAL A 235 -3.42 1.58 19.82
CA VAL A 235 -3.38 2.33 18.57
C VAL A 235 -3.85 1.46 17.40
N VAL A 236 -4.33 2.11 16.34
CA VAL A 236 -4.74 1.39 15.12
C VAL A 236 -3.50 0.89 14.38
N VAL A 237 -3.34 -0.42 14.33
CA VAL A 237 -2.22 -1.08 13.65
C VAL A 237 -2.65 -1.59 12.27
N SER A 238 -1.80 -1.36 11.29
CA SER A 238 -1.98 -1.77 9.91
C SER A 238 -0.63 -2.17 9.28
N PRO A 239 -0.60 -2.78 8.08
CA PRO A 239 0.64 -3.01 7.37
C PRO A 239 1.46 -1.73 7.14
N HIS A 240 0.79 -0.59 6.95
CA HIS A 240 1.45 0.71 6.82
C HIS A 240 2.11 1.17 8.13
N THR A 241 1.50 0.84 9.27
CA THR A 241 2.08 1.13 10.59
C THR A 241 3.40 0.39 10.78
N LEU A 242 3.45 -0.93 10.46
CA LEU A 242 4.69 -1.72 10.53
C LEU A 242 5.79 -1.17 9.61
N ARG A 243 5.43 -0.81 8.38
CA ARG A 243 6.36 -0.20 7.43
C ARG A 243 6.85 1.18 7.90
N HIS A 244 5.98 1.97 8.53
CA HIS A 244 6.36 3.27 9.10
C HIS A 244 7.29 3.09 10.30
N SER A 245 7.00 2.12 11.17
CA SER A 245 7.88 1.77 12.30
C SER A 245 9.27 1.31 11.82
N PHE A 246 9.34 0.50 10.75
CA PHE A 246 10.61 0.15 10.10
C PHE A 246 11.42 1.40 9.71
N ALA A 247 10.78 2.33 8.99
CA ALA A 247 11.45 3.56 8.54
C ALA A 247 11.92 4.44 9.70
N THR A 248 11.06 4.61 10.71
CA THR A 248 11.36 5.42 11.90
C THR A 248 12.50 4.81 12.73
N HIS A 249 12.46 3.51 12.96
CA HIS A 249 13.51 2.84 13.74
C HIS A 249 14.88 2.88 13.05
N LEU A 250 14.91 2.78 11.71
CA LEU A 250 16.16 2.98 10.96
C LEU A 250 16.68 4.41 11.10
N LEU A 251 15.79 5.39 11.00
CA LEU A 251 16.15 6.81 11.14
C LEU A 251 16.65 7.13 12.55
N GLU A 252 15.97 6.65 13.59
CA GLU A 252 16.35 6.79 14.99
C GLU A 252 17.66 6.04 15.29
N GLY A 253 17.90 4.93 14.58
CA GLY A 253 19.16 4.21 14.61
C GLY A 253 20.34 4.98 14.04
N GLY A 254 20.08 5.99 13.20
CA GLY A 254 21.10 6.83 12.54
C GLY A 254 21.29 6.55 11.04
N ALA A 255 20.39 5.78 10.42
CA ALA A 255 20.47 5.54 8.97
C ALA A 255 20.16 6.80 8.16
N ASP A 256 20.83 6.97 7.03
CA ASP A 256 20.59 8.07 6.10
C ASP A 256 19.19 8.01 5.51
N LEU A 257 18.50 9.14 5.44
CA LEU A 257 17.13 9.24 4.93
C LEU A 257 17.01 8.80 3.47
N ARG A 258 18.03 9.05 2.64
CA ARG A 258 18.03 8.62 1.23
C ARG A 258 18.05 7.11 1.11
N VAL A 259 18.84 6.45 1.95
CA VAL A 259 18.90 4.98 2.01
C VAL A 259 17.55 4.40 2.44
N ILE A 260 16.90 4.99 3.44
CA ILE A 260 15.56 4.59 3.87
C ILE A 260 14.55 4.76 2.74
N GLN A 261 14.59 5.88 2.00
CA GLN A 261 13.71 6.12 0.85
C GLN A 261 13.93 5.08 -0.26
N GLU A 262 15.17 4.69 -0.50
CA GLU A 262 15.54 3.67 -1.47
C GLU A 262 15.03 2.29 -1.06
N LEU A 263 15.28 1.86 0.19
CA LEU A 263 14.76 0.62 0.75
C LEU A 263 13.22 0.54 0.65
N LEU A 264 12.55 1.67 0.87
CA LEU A 264 11.10 1.76 0.77
C LEU A 264 10.59 1.84 -0.68
N GLY A 265 11.43 2.14 -1.67
CA GLY A 265 11.03 2.32 -3.06
C GLY A 265 10.09 3.51 -3.22
N HIS A 266 10.49 4.69 -2.73
CA HIS A 266 9.84 5.96 -3.02
C HIS A 266 10.28 6.45 -4.40
N GLU A 267 9.34 6.91 -5.24
CA GLU A 267 9.60 7.48 -6.57
C GLU A 267 10.28 8.85 -6.44
N SER A 268 11.55 8.88 -6.13
CA SER A 268 12.37 10.09 -6.26
C SER A 268 13.69 9.73 -6.96
N ILE A 269 13.73 10.05 -8.23
CA ILE A 269 14.91 10.52 -9.01
C ILE A 269 16.15 9.61 -9.08
N LEU A 270 16.03 8.29 -9.12
CA LEU A 270 17.13 7.55 -9.76
C LEU A 270 16.58 6.32 -10.44
N THR A 271 16.65 6.38 -11.74
CA THR A 271 16.46 5.28 -12.70
C THR A 271 17.17 4.02 -12.25
N THR A 272 16.52 2.92 -12.53
CA THR A 272 16.99 1.53 -12.37
C THR A 272 18.26 1.26 -13.22
N GLU A 273 19.28 2.04 -13.03
CA GLU A 273 20.60 1.76 -13.60
C GLU A 273 21.47 1.13 -12.53
N ILE A 274 21.56 -0.20 -12.62
CA ILE A 274 22.66 -1.02 -12.12
C ILE A 274 22.97 -0.79 -10.62
N TYR A 275 22.27 -1.52 -9.75
CA TYR A 275 22.78 -1.77 -8.39
C TYR A 275 24.16 -2.43 -8.51
N THR A 276 25.20 -1.66 -8.24
CA THR A 276 26.56 -2.18 -8.15
C THR A 276 26.68 -3.00 -6.85
N HIS A 277 27.63 -3.92 -6.79
CA HIS A 277 27.92 -4.68 -5.56
C HIS A 277 28.18 -3.76 -4.34
N ILE A 278 28.69 -2.55 -4.59
CA ILE A 278 28.97 -1.55 -3.56
C ILE A 278 27.69 -1.02 -2.92
N ASP A 279 26.65 -0.74 -3.74
CA ASP A 279 25.36 -0.22 -3.23
C ASP A 279 24.65 -1.27 -2.37
N MET A 280 24.75 -2.53 -2.75
CA MET A 280 24.15 -3.66 -2.02
C MET A 280 24.79 -3.89 -0.66
N THR A 281 26.11 -3.81 -0.58
CA THR A 281 26.83 -3.90 0.71
C THR A 281 26.44 -2.77 1.63
N TYR A 282 26.33 -1.55 1.11
CA TYR A 282 25.94 -0.38 1.89
C TYR A 282 24.49 -0.48 2.42
N LEU A 283 23.53 -0.94 1.61
CA LEU A 283 22.16 -1.18 2.04
C LEU A 283 22.09 -2.25 3.14
N ARG A 284 22.85 -3.33 2.97
CA ARG A 284 22.95 -4.40 3.97
C ARG A 284 23.55 -3.89 5.27
N ASP A 285 24.67 -3.20 5.20
CA ASP A 285 25.36 -2.65 6.36
C ASP A 285 24.48 -1.66 7.12
N THR A 286 23.69 -0.86 6.39
CA THR A 286 22.70 0.02 6.99
C THR A 286 21.66 -0.74 7.80
N ILE A 287 21.08 -1.80 7.26
CA ILE A 287 20.09 -2.61 7.99
C ILE A 287 20.77 -3.35 9.17
N LEU A 288 21.96 -3.91 8.96
CA LEU A 288 22.69 -4.61 10.02
C LEU A 288 23.07 -3.68 11.18
N SER A 289 23.46 -2.44 10.88
CA SER A 289 23.91 -1.47 11.88
C SER A 289 22.78 -0.77 12.62
N TYR A 290 21.68 -0.47 11.91
CA TYR A 290 20.66 0.45 12.42
C TYR A 290 19.30 -0.18 12.69
N HIS A 291 18.96 -1.32 12.07
CA HIS A 291 17.68 -1.97 12.31
C HIS A 291 17.68 -2.75 13.64
N PRO A 292 16.65 -2.59 14.51
CA PRO A 292 16.61 -3.24 15.83
C PRO A 292 16.74 -4.77 15.80
N ARG A 293 16.26 -5.44 14.75
CA ARG A 293 16.34 -6.91 14.59
C ARG A 293 17.76 -7.46 14.41
N ASN A 294 18.73 -6.60 14.15
CA ASN A 294 20.12 -6.98 13.94
C ASN A 294 21.06 -6.46 15.05
N LYS A 295 20.54 -5.64 15.98
CA LYS A 295 21.28 -5.28 17.19
C LYS A 295 21.26 -6.49 18.16
N LYS A 296 22.44 -7.02 18.47
CA LYS A 296 22.63 -8.06 19.51
C LYS A 296 22.44 -7.46 20.89
#